data_3637b8638b658850057baa39456a4646
#
_entry.id   3637b8638b658850057baa39456a4646
#
_cell.length_a   1.000
_cell.length_b   1.000
_cell.length_c   1.000
_cell.angle_alpha   90.00
_cell.angle_beta   90.00
_cell.angle_gamma   90.00
#
_symmetry.space_group_name_H-M   'P 1'
#
loop_
_entity.id
_entity.type
_entity.pdbx_description
1 polymer ?
#
loop_
_entity_poly.entity_id
_entity_poly.type
_entity_poly.pdbx_seq_one_letter_code
_entity_poly.pdbx_strand_id
1 'polypeptide(L)'
;MTTKHLRIAAIIAVLSQFGAGGLASGAPPSKGVEIGTKFPDHFPVIRNFYLGKPVIGFGSDIGRVEQVPVIFLHGNNDTPFATACNPFGRIQAFAQFFLDHGYHLSELWGLGYQGDQCDLVQDNTHRSGISHTTAAAVPILREFVQAVLDFTGAKRVDIVAHSLGVTVAREWMLQDNAYRKVRALVAIDGPNHGIVDCSPSPANFYQLASGGGFTPSSAVCDEYGSDHTQLLTVLNAAGETPGPTRYLVIRNKPGTPDFVYNSLADGVLPGVPAEDRDGNPHDFTASAGLAAAETIDLVGQGQFDTVLSTAHLGILNSPDTRNAALRFLTSLPGRADQEGED
;
A
#
# COMPACT_ATOMS: atom_id res chain seq x y z
N MET A 1 -29.62 31.00 -28.65
CA MET A 1 -30.09 30.40 -27.39
C MET A 1 -30.77 29.09 -27.73
N THR A 2 -30.06 28.02 -27.71
CA THR A 2 -30.63 26.64 -27.73
C THR A 2 -29.48 25.63 -27.76
N THR A 3 -29.61 24.60 -26.98
CA THR A 3 -28.82 23.34 -27.02
C THR A 3 -27.48 23.30 -26.29
N LYS A 4 -27.51 23.34 -24.95
CA LYS A 4 -26.40 22.83 -24.12
C LYS A 4 -26.82 21.96 -22.91
N HIS A 5 -28.09 21.57 -22.80
CA HIS A 5 -28.57 20.83 -21.60
C HIS A 5 -28.87 19.35 -21.80
N LEU A 6 -28.37 18.70 -22.86
CA LEU A 6 -28.82 17.33 -23.19
C LEU A 6 -27.70 16.27 -23.17
N ARG A 7 -26.58 16.50 -22.48
CA ARG A 7 -25.52 15.47 -22.42
C ARG A 7 -25.20 14.91 -21.02
N ILE A 8 -25.83 15.43 -19.97
CA ILE A 8 -25.56 14.94 -18.58
C ILE A 8 -26.45 13.76 -18.19
N ALA A 9 -27.60 13.58 -18.87
CA ALA A 9 -28.53 12.49 -18.53
C ALA A 9 -28.12 11.08 -19.02
N ALA A 10 -27.11 10.97 -19.90
CA ALA A 10 -26.75 9.68 -20.50
C ALA A 10 -25.74 8.88 -19.68
N ILE A 11 -25.08 9.47 -18.70
CA ILE A 11 -24.03 8.81 -17.91
C ILE A 11 -24.62 8.03 -16.71
N ILE A 12 -25.77 8.40 -16.23
CA ILE A 12 -26.43 7.73 -15.08
C ILE A 12 -27.14 6.42 -15.47
N ALA A 13 -27.44 6.21 -16.74
CA ALA A 13 -28.16 5.02 -17.20
C ALA A 13 -27.32 3.78 -17.43
N VAL A 14 -25.97 3.87 -17.38
CA VAL A 14 -25.07 2.73 -17.60
C VAL A 14 -24.76 1.95 -16.30
N LEU A 15 -25.09 2.49 -15.15
CA LEU A 15 -24.81 1.85 -13.86
C LEU A 15 -25.88 0.84 -13.41
N SER A 16 -26.97 0.64 -14.14
CA SER A 16 -28.09 -0.22 -13.71
C SER A 16 -28.19 -1.59 -14.41
N GLN A 17 -27.20 -2.02 -15.21
CA GLN A 17 -27.29 -3.28 -15.96
C GLN A 17 -26.17 -4.30 -15.71
N PHE A 18 -25.43 -4.20 -14.62
CA PHE A 18 -24.55 -5.32 -14.26
C PHE A 18 -25.25 -6.23 -13.25
N GLY A 19 -25.94 -7.18 -13.84
CA GLY A 19 -26.52 -8.30 -13.15
C GLY A 19 -25.44 -9.14 -12.44
N ALA A 20 -25.84 -9.79 -11.37
CA ALA A 20 -25.06 -10.72 -10.55
C ALA A 20 -24.28 -11.72 -11.43
N GLY A 21 -23.04 -11.41 -11.72
CA GLY A 21 -22.08 -12.30 -12.39
C GLY A 21 -21.19 -12.96 -11.34
N GLY A 22 -21.28 -14.28 -11.31
CA GLY A 22 -20.56 -15.28 -10.57
C GLY A 22 -19.42 -14.88 -9.65
N LEU A 23 -19.53 -15.30 -8.41
CA LEU A 23 -18.42 -15.46 -7.47
C LEU A 23 -17.30 -16.21 -8.16
N ALA A 24 -16.17 -15.54 -8.39
CA ALA A 24 -14.96 -16.20 -8.84
C ALA A 24 -14.65 -17.31 -7.82
N SER A 25 -14.54 -18.54 -8.31
CA SER A 25 -14.20 -19.68 -7.48
C SER A 25 -12.84 -19.41 -6.85
N GLY A 26 -12.84 -19.20 -5.54
CA GLY A 26 -11.62 -19.13 -4.75
C GLY A 26 -10.82 -20.42 -4.94
N ALA A 27 -9.50 -20.31 -4.88
CA ALA A 27 -8.61 -21.45 -4.79
C ALA A 27 -9.11 -22.40 -3.69
N PRO A 28 -8.90 -23.72 -3.83
CA PRO A 28 -9.33 -24.68 -2.83
C PRO A 28 -8.73 -24.28 -1.46
N PRO A 29 -9.49 -24.39 -0.35
CA PRO A 29 -9.01 -24.00 0.95
C PRO A 29 -7.70 -24.75 1.25
N SER A 30 -6.68 -24.00 1.60
CA SER A 30 -5.44 -24.54 2.13
C SER A 30 -5.75 -25.40 3.33
N LYS A 31 -5.04 -26.51 3.51
CA LYS A 31 -5.32 -27.49 4.56
C LYS A 31 -5.09 -26.87 5.96
N GLY A 32 -6.09 -26.17 6.48
CA GLY A 32 -6.29 -26.01 7.92
C GLY A 32 -5.36 -25.09 8.70
N VAL A 33 -4.43 -24.37 8.04
CA VAL A 33 -3.58 -23.37 8.72
C VAL A 33 -3.83 -22.01 8.09
N GLU A 34 -4.29 -21.07 8.90
CA GLU A 34 -4.61 -19.72 8.45
C GLU A 34 -3.81 -18.70 9.26
N ILE A 35 -3.47 -17.59 8.60
CA ILE A 35 -2.88 -16.44 9.28
C ILE A 35 -3.90 -15.88 10.27
N GLY A 36 -3.48 -15.72 11.54
CA GLY A 36 -4.30 -15.13 12.59
C GLY A 36 -4.49 -13.62 12.44
N THR A 37 -5.20 -13.04 13.39
CA THR A 37 -5.51 -11.60 13.46
C THR A 37 -4.88 -10.92 14.66
N LYS A 38 -3.85 -11.50 15.25
CA LYS A 38 -3.13 -10.99 16.42
C LYS A 38 -1.65 -11.37 16.38
N PHE A 39 -0.87 -10.70 17.19
CA PHE A 39 0.52 -11.06 17.45
C PHE A 39 0.61 -12.20 18.47
N PRO A 40 1.75 -12.93 18.51
CA PRO A 40 2.02 -13.91 19.57
C PRO A 40 2.01 -13.25 20.96
N ASP A 41 1.66 -14.03 22.00
CA ASP A 41 1.51 -13.49 23.36
C ASP A 41 2.77 -12.80 23.92
N HIS A 42 3.95 -13.20 23.48
CA HIS A 42 5.23 -12.63 23.92
C HIS A 42 5.77 -11.55 22.98
N PHE A 43 5.04 -11.20 21.93
CA PHE A 43 5.44 -10.12 21.03
C PHE A 43 5.26 -8.77 21.72
N PRO A 44 6.22 -7.83 21.60
CA PRO A 44 6.12 -6.53 22.25
C PRO A 44 4.87 -5.76 21.87
N VAL A 45 4.26 -5.09 22.84
CA VAL A 45 3.11 -4.21 22.60
C VAL A 45 3.58 -2.90 22.01
N ILE A 46 3.35 -2.71 20.72
CA ILE A 46 3.64 -1.45 20.02
C ILE A 46 2.41 -0.55 20.10
N ARG A 47 2.60 0.74 20.37
CA ARG A 47 1.50 1.68 20.55
C ARG A 47 1.45 2.73 19.45
N ASN A 48 0.27 2.93 18.93
CA ASN A 48 -0.03 4.13 18.17
C ASN A 48 -0.39 5.24 19.15
N PHE A 49 0.53 6.18 19.37
CA PHE A 49 0.35 7.27 20.33
C PHE A 49 -0.79 8.22 19.93
N TYR A 50 -1.03 8.40 18.65
CA TYR A 50 -2.09 9.29 18.15
C TYR A 50 -3.48 8.69 18.34
N LEU A 51 -3.62 7.38 18.16
CA LEU A 51 -4.88 6.67 18.42
C LEU A 51 -5.04 6.23 19.88
N GLY A 52 -4.01 6.40 20.72
CA GLY A 52 -4.05 6.06 22.13
C GLY A 52 -4.17 4.55 22.44
N LYS A 53 -3.96 3.68 21.46
CA LYS A 53 -4.14 2.22 21.58
C LYS A 53 -2.97 1.43 20.99
N PRO A 54 -2.85 0.13 21.36
CA PRO A 54 -1.93 -0.77 20.68
C PRO A 54 -2.25 -0.85 19.19
N VAL A 55 -1.21 -1.02 18.36
CA VAL A 55 -1.39 -1.34 16.95
C VAL A 55 -2.04 -2.70 16.81
N ILE A 56 -2.81 -2.88 15.75
CA ILE A 56 -3.32 -4.19 15.35
C ILE A 56 -2.36 -4.81 14.34
N GLY A 57 -2.44 -6.12 14.16
CA GLY A 57 -1.59 -6.80 13.19
C GLY A 57 -1.67 -8.30 13.38
N PHE A 58 -0.81 -8.99 12.65
CA PHE A 58 -0.64 -10.43 12.75
C PHE A 58 0.84 -10.81 12.72
N GLY A 59 1.12 -11.96 13.29
CA GLY A 59 2.40 -12.64 13.30
C GLY A 59 2.25 -13.93 14.08
N SER A 60 3.27 -14.77 14.12
CA SER A 60 3.17 -16.06 14.79
C SER A 60 4.54 -16.52 15.31
N ASP A 61 4.53 -17.33 16.35
CA ASP A 61 5.65 -18.13 16.86
C ASP A 61 5.59 -19.59 16.39
N ILE A 62 4.62 -19.93 15.54
CA ILE A 62 4.43 -21.29 15.03
C ILE A 62 5.26 -21.52 13.77
N GLY A 63 6.14 -22.50 13.84
CA GLY A 63 7.02 -22.90 12.76
C GLY A 63 8.45 -22.42 12.96
N ARG A 64 9.32 -22.79 12.02
CA ARG A 64 10.71 -22.33 12.01
C ARG A 64 10.81 -21.04 11.19
N VAL A 65 11.85 -20.27 11.45
CA VAL A 65 12.21 -19.14 10.61
C VAL A 65 13.34 -19.59 9.68
N GLU A 66 12.98 -20.05 8.50
CA GLU A 66 13.90 -20.56 7.46
C GLU A 66 14.11 -19.53 6.36
N GLN A 67 13.06 -18.77 6.05
CA GLN A 67 13.11 -17.64 5.12
C GLN A 67 13.35 -16.32 5.85
N VAL A 68 13.71 -15.29 5.10
CA VAL A 68 13.72 -13.93 5.64
C VAL A 68 12.29 -13.51 5.95
N PRO A 69 11.98 -13.03 7.18
CA PRO A 69 10.63 -12.62 7.54
C PRO A 69 10.10 -11.51 6.64
N VAL A 70 8.84 -11.62 6.24
CA VAL A 70 8.16 -10.64 5.39
C VAL A 70 7.21 -9.81 6.23
N ILE A 71 7.34 -8.49 6.13
CA ILE A 71 6.43 -7.52 6.74
C ILE A 71 5.51 -6.96 5.65
N PHE A 72 4.21 -7.11 5.85
CA PHE A 72 3.17 -6.60 4.96
C PHE A 72 2.62 -5.27 5.49
N LEU A 73 2.67 -4.23 4.65
CA LEU A 73 2.22 -2.88 4.99
C LEU A 73 1.06 -2.47 4.08
N HIS A 74 -0.01 -2.05 4.70
CA HIS A 74 -1.20 -1.56 4.00
C HIS A 74 -1.09 -0.09 3.62
N GLY A 75 -1.94 0.34 2.68
CA GLY A 75 -2.09 1.72 2.25
C GLY A 75 -3.13 2.51 3.06
N ASN A 76 -3.48 3.68 2.55
CA ASN A 76 -4.52 4.51 3.16
C ASN A 76 -5.86 3.78 3.16
N ASN A 77 -6.62 3.91 4.24
CA ASN A 77 -7.93 3.28 4.40
C ASN A 77 -7.95 1.75 4.25
N ASP A 78 -6.82 1.08 4.51
CA ASP A 78 -6.78 -0.37 4.58
C ASP A 78 -6.30 -0.84 5.97
N THR A 79 -6.37 -2.13 6.22
CA THR A 79 -6.02 -2.77 7.49
C THR A 79 -5.27 -4.06 7.23
N PRO A 80 -4.48 -4.57 8.19
CA PRO A 80 -3.72 -5.81 8.00
C PRO A 80 -4.61 -7.05 7.82
N PHE A 81 -5.85 -7.02 8.34
CA PHE A 81 -6.87 -8.06 8.22
C PHE A 81 -8.26 -7.43 8.25
N ALA A 82 -9.30 -8.20 7.95
CA ALA A 82 -10.67 -7.71 7.98
C ALA A 82 -11.11 -7.31 9.39
N THR A 83 -11.69 -6.11 9.51
CA THR A 83 -12.22 -5.54 10.75
C THR A 83 -13.69 -5.14 10.58
N ALA A 84 -14.34 -4.75 11.65
CA ALA A 84 -15.73 -4.29 11.59
C ALA A 84 -15.91 -3.04 10.69
N CYS A 85 -14.88 -2.20 10.59
CA CYS A 85 -14.91 -0.96 9.82
C CYS A 85 -14.18 -1.05 8.46
N ASN A 86 -13.47 -2.14 8.22
CA ASN A 86 -12.84 -2.48 6.95
C ASN A 86 -12.91 -4.00 6.72
N PRO A 87 -13.90 -4.50 5.98
CA PRO A 87 -14.14 -5.95 5.87
C PRO A 87 -13.26 -6.66 4.83
N PHE A 88 -12.30 -6.00 4.18
CA PHE A 88 -11.68 -6.54 2.98
C PHE A 88 -10.52 -7.51 3.23
N GLY A 89 -9.66 -7.29 4.21
CA GLY A 89 -8.58 -8.20 4.59
C GLY A 89 -7.56 -8.53 3.48
N ARG A 90 -7.30 -7.61 2.54
CA ARG A 90 -6.46 -7.82 1.36
C ARG A 90 -5.02 -8.19 1.72
N ILE A 91 -4.47 -7.53 2.72
CA ILE A 91 -3.09 -7.74 3.20
C ILE A 91 -2.95 -9.14 3.82
N GLN A 92 -3.90 -9.54 4.65
CA GLN A 92 -3.94 -10.89 5.22
C GLN A 92 -4.03 -11.96 4.11
N ALA A 93 -4.89 -11.74 3.12
CA ALA A 93 -5.03 -12.65 1.98
C ALA A 93 -3.75 -12.71 1.12
N PHE A 94 -2.99 -11.62 1.06
CA PHE A 94 -1.68 -11.63 0.39
C PHE A 94 -0.66 -12.45 1.18
N ALA A 95 -0.58 -12.25 2.49
CA ALA A 95 0.30 -13.03 3.35
C ALA A 95 -0.10 -14.52 3.37
N GLN A 96 -1.41 -14.83 3.36
CA GLN A 96 -1.90 -16.21 3.23
C GLN A 96 -1.41 -16.89 1.95
N PHE A 97 -1.35 -16.15 0.84
CA PHE A 97 -0.78 -16.68 -0.39
C PHE A 97 0.69 -17.11 -0.22
N PHE A 98 1.50 -16.39 0.56
CA PHE A 98 2.88 -16.77 0.85
C PHE A 98 2.94 -18.03 1.72
N LEU A 99 2.07 -18.14 2.73
CA LEU A 99 1.95 -19.34 3.55
C LEU A 99 1.62 -20.58 2.71
N ASP A 100 0.68 -20.43 1.77
CA ASP A 100 0.27 -21.50 0.86
C ASP A 100 1.39 -21.92 -0.14
N HIS A 101 2.45 -21.11 -0.25
CA HIS A 101 3.58 -21.30 -1.16
C HIS A 101 4.92 -21.48 -0.47
N GLY A 102 4.91 -21.98 0.77
CA GLY A 102 6.11 -22.51 1.44
C GLY A 102 6.77 -21.60 2.48
N TYR A 103 6.20 -20.43 2.76
CA TYR A 103 6.57 -19.69 3.96
C TYR A 103 5.93 -20.32 5.20
N HIS A 104 6.57 -20.13 6.35
CA HIS A 104 6.01 -20.50 7.66
C HIS A 104 5.26 -19.33 8.30
N LEU A 105 4.32 -19.62 9.21
CA LEU A 105 3.57 -18.58 9.93
C LEU A 105 4.49 -17.59 10.66
N SER A 106 5.58 -18.09 11.26
CA SER A 106 6.58 -17.29 11.97
C SER A 106 7.37 -16.32 11.07
N GLU A 107 7.24 -16.45 9.76
CA GLU A 107 7.91 -15.62 8.77
C GLU A 107 7.00 -14.52 8.18
N LEU A 108 5.71 -14.49 8.54
CA LEU A 108 4.72 -13.61 7.93
C LEU A 108 4.12 -12.66 8.98
N TRP A 109 4.36 -11.38 8.80
CA TRP A 109 4.03 -10.32 9.74
C TRP A 109 3.26 -9.20 9.07
N GLY A 110 2.20 -8.70 9.69
CA GLY A 110 1.42 -7.58 9.17
C GLY A 110 1.25 -6.50 10.23
N LEU A 111 1.46 -5.25 9.84
CA LEU A 111 1.32 -4.08 10.70
C LEU A 111 0.10 -3.26 10.31
N GLY A 112 -0.74 -2.96 11.29
CA GLY A 112 -1.87 -2.04 11.17
C GLY A 112 -1.62 -0.75 11.95
N TYR A 113 -0.82 0.16 11.38
CA TYR A 113 -0.52 1.44 12.02
C TYR A 113 -1.70 2.41 12.07
N GLN A 114 -2.74 2.21 11.26
CA GLN A 114 -4.01 2.98 11.30
C GLN A 114 -5.05 2.43 12.30
N GLY A 115 -4.72 1.41 13.08
CA GLY A 115 -5.68 0.71 13.94
C GLY A 115 -6.71 -0.10 13.15
N ASP A 116 -7.89 -0.29 13.71
CA ASP A 116 -9.02 -1.02 13.09
C ASP A 116 -9.85 -0.14 12.15
N GLN A 117 -9.51 1.12 12.00
CA GLN A 117 -10.18 2.19 11.26
C GLN A 117 -11.55 2.61 11.82
N CYS A 118 -12.07 2.03 12.87
CA CYS A 118 -13.38 2.40 13.39
C CYS A 118 -13.39 3.87 13.89
N ASP A 119 -12.33 4.31 14.54
CA ASP A 119 -12.21 5.71 14.93
C ASP A 119 -12.05 6.63 13.71
N LEU A 120 -11.30 6.19 12.70
CA LEU A 120 -11.08 6.96 11.48
C LEU A 120 -12.34 7.10 10.62
N VAL A 121 -13.25 6.14 10.67
CA VAL A 121 -14.57 6.24 10.02
C VAL A 121 -15.46 7.26 10.72
N GLN A 122 -15.39 7.35 12.06
CA GLN A 122 -16.16 8.31 12.86
C GLN A 122 -15.61 9.73 12.73
N ASP A 123 -14.30 9.88 12.64
CA ASP A 123 -13.62 11.15 12.46
C ASP A 123 -12.65 11.06 11.28
N ASN A 124 -13.14 11.44 10.11
CA ASN A 124 -12.39 11.36 8.87
C ASN A 124 -11.23 12.37 8.77
N THR A 125 -11.13 13.33 9.68
CA THR A 125 -9.98 14.23 9.77
C THR A 125 -8.71 13.50 10.20
N HIS A 126 -8.85 12.39 10.91
CA HIS A 126 -7.73 11.56 11.30
C HIS A 126 -7.16 10.70 10.17
N ARG A 127 -7.91 10.42 9.11
CA ARG A 127 -7.53 9.47 8.06
C ARG A 127 -6.18 9.73 7.44
N SER A 128 -5.93 10.97 7.05
CA SER A 128 -4.68 11.33 6.41
C SER A 128 -3.75 12.11 7.32
N GLY A 129 -4.30 12.85 8.28
CA GLY A 129 -3.52 13.71 9.17
C GLY A 129 -2.71 12.95 10.22
N ILE A 130 -3.11 11.73 10.57
CA ILE A 130 -2.44 10.94 11.61
C ILE A 130 -1.83 9.66 11.04
N SER A 131 -2.54 8.98 10.16
CA SER A 131 -2.19 7.60 9.79
C SER A 131 -0.99 7.49 8.87
N HIS A 132 -0.72 8.48 8.06
CA HIS A 132 0.25 8.42 6.98
C HIS A 132 1.35 9.47 7.03
N THR A 133 1.35 10.34 8.01
CA THR A 133 2.48 11.25 8.20
C THR A 133 3.68 10.49 8.74
N THR A 134 4.88 10.94 8.39
CA THR A 134 6.13 10.39 8.92
C THR A 134 6.17 10.47 10.44
N ALA A 135 5.60 11.53 11.00
CA ALA A 135 5.51 11.72 12.45
C ALA A 135 4.69 10.62 13.15
N ALA A 136 3.66 10.10 12.49
CA ALA A 136 2.78 9.08 13.06
C ALA A 136 3.21 7.66 12.70
N ALA A 137 3.47 7.39 11.42
CA ALA A 137 3.64 6.04 10.90
C ALA A 137 5.08 5.50 11.05
N VAL A 138 6.08 6.33 10.81
CA VAL A 138 7.49 5.90 10.82
C VAL A 138 7.97 5.40 12.19
N PRO A 139 7.69 6.07 13.32
CA PRO A 139 8.05 5.55 14.63
C PRO A 139 7.45 4.17 14.92
N ILE A 140 6.20 3.95 14.51
CA ILE A 140 5.50 2.68 14.70
C ILE A 140 6.16 1.58 13.87
N LEU A 141 6.46 1.85 12.59
CA LEU A 141 7.15 0.90 11.72
C LEU A 141 8.54 0.55 12.25
N ARG A 142 9.28 1.55 12.74
CA ARG A 142 10.61 1.37 13.35
C ARG A 142 10.58 0.37 14.50
N GLU A 143 9.67 0.58 15.45
CA GLU A 143 9.50 -0.32 16.60
C GLU A 143 9.07 -1.71 16.14
N PHE A 144 8.15 -1.78 15.18
CA PHE A 144 7.63 -3.05 14.67
C PHE A 144 8.71 -3.87 13.98
N VAL A 145 9.48 -3.27 13.08
CA VAL A 145 10.58 -3.97 12.40
C VAL A 145 11.62 -4.48 13.41
N GLN A 146 11.98 -3.66 14.38
CA GLN A 146 12.93 -4.10 15.41
C GLN A 146 12.36 -5.27 16.23
N ALA A 147 11.08 -5.19 16.61
CA ALA A 147 10.43 -6.29 17.33
C ALA A 147 10.38 -7.59 16.52
N VAL A 148 10.12 -7.52 15.22
CA VAL A 148 10.14 -8.70 14.34
C VAL A 148 11.55 -9.28 14.23
N LEU A 149 12.58 -8.46 14.06
CA LEU A 149 13.97 -8.90 14.01
C LEU A 149 14.38 -9.60 15.30
N ASP A 150 14.08 -9.00 16.46
CA ASP A 150 14.42 -9.55 17.78
C ASP A 150 13.65 -10.85 18.04
N PHE A 151 12.38 -10.90 17.67
CA PHE A 151 11.53 -12.07 17.89
C PHE A 151 11.90 -13.26 17.02
N THR A 152 12.24 -13.00 15.75
CA THR A 152 12.60 -14.05 14.79
C THR A 152 14.07 -14.42 14.80
N GLY A 153 14.91 -13.61 15.42
CA GLY A 153 16.38 -13.72 15.36
C GLY A 153 16.94 -13.47 13.95
N ALA A 154 16.17 -12.88 13.05
CA ALA A 154 16.63 -12.54 11.70
C ALA A 154 17.46 -11.25 11.72
N LYS A 155 18.44 -11.14 10.82
CA LYS A 155 19.26 -9.92 10.65
C LYS A 155 18.56 -8.90 9.74
N ARG A 156 17.68 -9.35 8.85
CA ARG A 156 16.97 -8.56 7.84
C ARG A 156 15.52 -9.00 7.74
N VAL A 157 14.70 -8.12 7.21
CA VAL A 157 13.33 -8.39 6.80
C VAL A 157 13.16 -8.11 5.31
N ASP A 158 12.13 -8.68 4.73
CA ASP A 158 11.56 -8.20 3.46
C ASP A 158 10.32 -7.37 3.77
N ILE A 159 10.03 -6.41 2.92
CA ILE A 159 8.82 -5.59 3.03
C ILE A 159 8.01 -5.72 1.74
N VAL A 160 6.74 -6.07 1.89
CA VAL A 160 5.73 -5.97 0.83
C VAL A 160 4.77 -4.87 1.22
N ALA A 161 4.81 -3.76 0.51
CA ALA A 161 4.07 -2.55 0.85
C ALA A 161 3.16 -2.11 -0.30
N HIS A 162 1.97 -1.65 0.04
CA HIS A 162 0.99 -1.14 -0.91
C HIS A 162 0.70 0.33 -0.67
N SER A 163 0.56 1.10 -1.77
CA SER A 163 0.10 2.49 -1.70
C SER A 163 0.98 3.33 -0.77
N LEU A 164 0.39 4.12 0.12
CA LEU A 164 1.11 4.93 1.11
C LEU A 164 2.02 4.10 2.04
N GLY A 165 1.79 2.80 2.20
CA GLY A 165 2.71 1.93 2.91
C GLY A 165 4.10 1.88 2.31
N VAL A 166 4.23 2.09 0.99
CA VAL A 166 5.52 2.16 0.28
C VAL A 166 6.33 3.38 0.74
N THR A 167 5.70 4.55 0.77
CA THR A 167 6.38 5.78 1.19
C THR A 167 6.70 5.78 2.67
N VAL A 168 5.85 5.20 3.52
CA VAL A 168 6.15 5.00 4.95
C VAL A 168 7.39 4.12 5.13
N ALA A 169 7.51 3.01 4.37
CA ALA A 169 8.69 2.15 4.40
C ALA A 169 9.96 2.91 3.93
N ARG A 170 9.88 3.62 2.82
CA ARG A 170 11.00 4.40 2.27
C ARG A 170 11.44 5.51 3.22
N GLU A 171 10.49 6.22 3.83
CA GLU A 171 10.76 7.26 4.83
C GLU A 171 11.48 6.71 6.05
N TRP A 172 10.98 5.60 6.61
CA TRP A 172 11.67 4.94 7.71
C TRP A 172 13.09 4.53 7.30
N MET A 173 13.24 3.90 6.14
CA MET A 173 14.56 3.47 5.66
C MET A 173 15.54 4.63 5.49
N LEU A 174 15.05 5.79 5.00
CA LEU A 174 15.86 7.00 4.87
C LEU A 174 16.23 7.59 6.23
N GLN A 175 15.24 7.83 7.11
CA GLN A 175 15.45 8.48 8.39
C GLN A 175 16.44 7.72 9.28
N ASP A 176 16.37 6.39 9.28
CA ASP A 176 17.18 5.52 10.14
C ASP A 176 18.41 4.94 9.43
N ASN A 177 18.62 5.27 8.15
CA ASN A 177 19.61 4.59 7.30
C ASN A 177 19.46 3.06 7.37
N ALA A 178 18.22 2.57 7.35
CA ALA A 178 17.86 1.20 7.63
C ALA A 178 17.98 0.23 6.43
N TYR A 179 18.63 0.67 5.36
CA TYR A 179 18.76 -0.12 4.12
C TYR A 179 19.43 -1.48 4.31
N ARG A 180 20.31 -1.63 5.32
CA ARG A 180 20.92 -2.92 5.65
C ARG A 180 20.00 -3.86 6.42
N LYS A 181 18.92 -3.34 7.03
CA LYS A 181 17.91 -4.14 7.72
C LYS A 181 16.82 -4.66 6.77
N VAL A 182 16.73 -4.12 5.56
CA VAL A 182 15.73 -4.52 4.56
C VAL A 182 16.44 -5.20 3.40
N ARG A 183 16.23 -6.53 3.24
CA ARG A 183 16.79 -7.29 2.12
C ARG A 183 16.12 -6.87 0.81
N ALA A 184 14.78 -6.78 0.83
CA ALA A 184 13.99 -6.41 -0.33
C ALA A 184 12.79 -5.54 0.05
N LEU A 185 12.45 -4.58 -0.81
CA LEU A 185 11.20 -3.83 -0.81
C LEU A 185 10.42 -4.13 -2.08
N VAL A 186 9.27 -4.78 -1.95
CA VAL A 186 8.27 -4.91 -3.00
C VAL A 186 7.30 -3.76 -2.85
N ALA A 187 7.41 -2.78 -3.74
CA ALA A 187 6.62 -1.55 -3.77
C ALA A 187 5.44 -1.73 -4.74
N ILE A 188 4.23 -1.84 -4.20
CA ILE A 188 3.02 -2.06 -4.98
C ILE A 188 2.23 -0.75 -5.03
N ASP A 189 2.12 -0.16 -6.23
CA ASP A 189 1.40 1.09 -6.49
C ASP A 189 1.64 2.19 -5.41
N GLY A 190 2.89 2.50 -5.12
CA GLY A 190 3.26 3.52 -4.14
C GLY A 190 3.25 4.95 -4.70
N PRO A 191 2.88 5.98 -3.91
CA PRO A 191 2.86 7.36 -4.35
C PRO A 191 4.27 7.98 -4.35
N ASN A 192 5.18 7.43 -5.15
CA ASN A 192 6.58 7.83 -5.13
C ASN A 192 6.83 9.20 -5.77
N HIS A 193 5.91 9.67 -6.64
CA HIS A 193 5.97 10.94 -7.35
C HIS A 193 4.66 11.73 -7.29
N GLY A 194 3.91 11.59 -6.21
CA GLY A 194 2.69 12.33 -5.98
C GLY A 194 1.41 11.51 -6.14
N ILE A 195 0.29 12.13 -5.77
CA ILE A 195 -1.05 11.54 -5.80
C ILE A 195 -1.98 12.49 -6.54
N VAL A 196 -2.57 12.04 -7.64
CA VAL A 196 -3.53 12.84 -8.42
C VAL A 196 -4.78 13.21 -7.63
N ASP A 197 -5.16 12.40 -6.64
CA ASP A 197 -6.28 12.68 -5.74
C ASP A 197 -6.10 13.94 -4.90
N CYS A 198 -4.88 14.47 -4.82
CA CYS A 198 -4.57 15.73 -4.14
C CYS A 198 -4.79 16.97 -5.01
N SER A 199 -5.16 16.82 -6.29
CA SER A 199 -5.44 17.95 -7.19
C SER A 199 -6.53 18.86 -6.63
N PRO A 200 -6.34 20.19 -6.70
CA PRO A 200 -7.36 21.17 -6.29
C PRO A 200 -8.54 21.27 -7.26
N SER A 201 -8.46 20.60 -8.40
CA SER A 201 -9.50 20.66 -9.42
C SER A 201 -10.86 20.28 -8.85
N PRO A 202 -11.92 21.09 -9.06
CA PRO A 202 -13.29 20.74 -8.64
C PRO A 202 -13.82 19.50 -9.35
N ALA A 203 -13.18 19.06 -10.41
CA ALA A 203 -13.46 17.79 -11.09
C ALA A 203 -12.80 16.59 -10.38
N ASN A 204 -11.98 16.81 -9.38
CA ASN A 204 -11.40 15.75 -8.59
C ASN A 204 -12.48 15.13 -7.69
N PHE A 205 -13.01 14.03 -8.13
CA PHE A 205 -14.03 13.25 -7.44
C PHE A 205 -13.60 12.82 -6.03
N TYR A 206 -12.32 12.51 -5.80
CA TYR A 206 -11.81 12.02 -4.53
C TYR A 206 -11.75 13.07 -3.43
N GLN A 207 -11.71 14.35 -3.75
CA GLN A 207 -11.84 15.39 -2.74
C GLN A 207 -13.15 15.26 -1.95
N LEU A 208 -14.23 14.89 -2.63
CA LEU A 208 -15.54 14.70 -2.02
C LEU A 208 -15.69 13.31 -1.39
N ALA A 209 -15.24 12.27 -2.11
CA ALA A 209 -15.44 10.88 -1.71
C ALA A 209 -14.57 10.46 -0.52
N SER A 210 -13.40 11.07 -0.35
CA SER A 210 -12.47 10.74 0.74
C SER A 210 -12.85 11.37 2.08
N GLY A 211 -13.93 12.12 2.15
CA GLY A 211 -14.31 12.86 3.37
C GLY A 211 -13.27 13.90 3.79
N GLY A 212 -12.57 14.50 2.82
CA GLY A 212 -11.53 15.50 3.03
C GLY A 212 -10.11 14.93 3.19
N GLY A 213 -9.94 13.61 3.20
CA GLY A 213 -8.64 12.96 3.38
C GLY A 213 -7.60 13.28 2.30
N PHE A 214 -8.06 13.56 1.08
CA PHE A 214 -7.23 13.95 -0.08
C PHE A 214 -7.54 15.39 -0.55
N THR A 215 -7.86 16.29 0.35
CA THR A 215 -7.89 17.71 0.00
C THR A 215 -6.47 18.25 -0.13
N PRO A 216 -6.19 19.23 -1.00
CA PRO A 216 -4.84 19.77 -1.19
C PRO A 216 -4.14 20.23 0.09
N SER A 217 -4.92 20.65 1.09
CA SER A 217 -4.42 21.10 2.40
C SER A 217 -4.34 20.01 3.47
N SER A 218 -4.65 18.77 3.14
CA SER A 218 -4.55 17.66 4.09
C SER A 218 -3.10 17.26 4.32
N ALA A 219 -2.80 16.69 5.49
CA ALA A 219 -1.44 16.28 5.83
C ALA A 219 -0.86 15.24 4.84
N VAL A 220 -1.69 14.33 4.32
CA VAL A 220 -1.22 13.37 3.31
C VAL A 220 -0.87 14.07 2.00
N CYS A 221 -1.61 15.07 1.59
CA CYS A 221 -1.29 15.84 0.39
C CYS A 221 -0.13 16.81 0.61
N ASP A 222 0.08 17.30 1.82
CA ASP A 222 1.30 18.04 2.18
C ASP A 222 2.56 17.20 2.01
N GLU A 223 2.51 15.93 2.34
CA GLU A 223 3.64 15.01 2.23
C GLU A 223 3.79 14.38 0.85
N TYR A 224 2.69 13.93 0.22
CA TYR A 224 2.71 13.05 -0.94
C TYR A 224 1.94 13.58 -2.16
N GLY A 225 1.44 14.79 -2.13
CA GLY A 225 0.55 15.30 -3.18
C GLY A 225 1.25 15.74 -4.45
N SER A 226 2.58 15.86 -4.46
CA SER A 226 3.37 16.34 -5.60
C SER A 226 4.84 15.94 -5.43
N ASP A 227 5.57 15.79 -6.51
CA ASP A 227 7.03 15.65 -6.51
C ASP A 227 7.78 16.81 -5.82
N HIS A 228 7.12 17.95 -5.74
CA HIS A 228 7.67 19.17 -5.16
C HIS A 228 7.41 19.31 -3.67
N THR A 229 6.66 18.39 -3.05
CA THR A 229 6.53 18.39 -1.60
C THR A 229 7.89 18.21 -0.96
N GLN A 230 8.09 18.82 0.20
CA GLN A 230 9.37 18.72 0.91
C GLN A 230 9.76 17.25 1.16
N LEU A 231 8.80 16.43 1.53
CA LEU A 231 9.03 15.02 1.82
C LEU A 231 9.52 14.26 0.59
N LEU A 232 8.76 14.27 -0.51
CA LEU A 232 9.13 13.52 -1.72
C LEU A 232 10.42 14.06 -2.36
N THR A 233 10.65 15.38 -2.32
CA THR A 233 11.91 15.97 -2.76
C THR A 233 13.10 15.39 -1.99
N VAL A 234 13.03 15.32 -0.66
CA VAL A 234 14.11 14.77 0.17
C VAL A 234 14.25 13.27 -0.04
N LEU A 235 13.14 12.56 -0.07
CA LEU A 235 13.12 11.10 -0.23
C LEU A 235 13.71 10.65 -1.56
N ASN A 236 13.39 11.36 -2.65
CA ASN A 236 13.87 11.03 -3.99
C ASN A 236 15.31 11.55 -4.25
N ALA A 237 15.72 12.65 -3.60
CA ALA A 237 17.09 13.18 -3.71
C ALA A 237 18.15 12.23 -3.13
N ALA A 238 17.79 11.39 -2.15
CA ALA A 238 18.67 10.36 -1.61
C ALA A 238 18.92 9.18 -2.57
N GLY A 239 18.27 9.22 -3.72
CA GLY A 239 18.15 8.11 -4.66
C GLY A 239 16.88 7.28 -4.36
N GLU A 240 16.22 6.79 -5.40
CA GLU A 240 14.93 6.10 -5.23
C GLU A 240 15.08 4.65 -4.81
N THR A 241 16.26 4.05 -5.07
CA THR A 241 16.60 2.67 -4.70
C THR A 241 17.94 2.59 -3.95
N PRO A 242 18.08 3.32 -2.82
CA PRO A 242 19.37 3.43 -2.13
C PRO A 242 19.77 2.16 -1.39
N GLY A 243 21.08 2.06 -1.15
CA GLY A 243 21.67 1.01 -0.31
C GLY A 243 21.73 -0.38 -0.96
N PRO A 244 21.93 -1.42 -0.16
CA PRO A 244 22.01 -2.81 -0.63
C PRO A 244 20.64 -3.48 -0.78
N THR A 245 19.57 -2.81 -0.43
CA THR A 245 18.18 -3.30 -0.57
C THR A 245 17.87 -3.56 -2.04
N ARG A 246 17.21 -4.67 -2.33
CA ARG A 246 16.67 -4.97 -3.66
C ARG A 246 15.25 -4.40 -3.78
N TYR A 247 14.95 -3.79 -4.92
CA TYR A 247 13.67 -3.12 -5.14
C TYR A 247 12.92 -3.74 -6.31
N LEU A 248 11.65 -4.09 -6.07
CA LEU A 248 10.69 -4.47 -7.09
C LEU A 248 9.50 -3.51 -7.03
N VAL A 249 9.20 -2.89 -8.15
CA VAL A 249 7.95 -2.14 -8.35
C VAL A 249 6.95 -3.03 -9.08
N ILE A 250 5.75 -3.16 -8.52
CA ILE A 250 4.60 -3.76 -9.20
C ILE A 250 3.53 -2.68 -9.26
N ARG A 251 3.11 -2.32 -10.46
CA ARG A 251 2.15 -1.22 -10.64
C ARG A 251 1.16 -1.51 -11.75
N ASN A 252 0.03 -0.85 -11.69
CA ASN A 252 -0.84 -0.78 -12.84
C ASN A 252 -0.10 -0.05 -13.97
N LYS A 253 -0.19 -0.61 -15.18
CA LYS A 253 0.44 0.00 -16.34
C LYS A 253 -0.05 1.44 -16.50
N PRO A 254 0.85 2.41 -16.78
CA PRO A 254 0.45 3.77 -17.07
C PRO A 254 -0.68 3.85 -18.10
N GLY A 255 -1.71 4.64 -17.82
CA GLY A 255 -2.93 4.70 -18.61
C GLY A 255 -4.03 3.70 -18.20
N THR A 256 -3.77 2.81 -17.23
CA THR A 256 -4.84 2.01 -16.59
C THR A 256 -5.63 2.92 -15.65
N PRO A 257 -6.96 2.93 -15.72
CA PRO A 257 -7.78 3.71 -14.79
C PRO A 257 -7.69 3.14 -13.39
N ASP A 258 -6.82 3.66 -12.54
CA ASP A 258 -6.74 3.30 -11.14
C ASP A 258 -7.11 4.44 -10.18
N PHE A 259 -7.36 5.60 -10.72
CA PHE A 259 -7.83 6.80 -10.03
C PHE A 259 -6.90 7.41 -8.97
N VAL A 260 -5.75 6.81 -8.72
CA VAL A 260 -4.79 7.31 -7.72
C VAL A 260 -3.57 7.94 -8.40
N TYR A 261 -2.90 7.21 -9.30
CA TYR A 261 -1.71 7.72 -10.01
C TYR A 261 -1.83 7.65 -11.52
N ASN A 262 -2.45 6.60 -12.01
CA ASN A 262 -2.61 6.34 -13.43
C ASN A 262 -4.06 6.61 -13.85
N SER A 263 -4.67 7.64 -13.27
CA SER A 263 -5.99 8.04 -13.69
C SER A 263 -6.05 8.19 -15.20
N LEU A 264 -7.22 8.03 -15.76
CA LEU A 264 -7.52 8.20 -17.18
C LEU A 264 -6.55 9.20 -17.79
N ALA A 265 -5.81 8.82 -18.80
CA ALA A 265 -4.58 9.34 -19.38
C ALA A 265 -4.27 10.85 -19.26
N ASP A 266 -5.25 11.69 -18.95
CA ASP A 266 -5.17 13.15 -18.96
C ASP A 266 -5.70 13.79 -17.67
N GLY A 267 -5.88 13.03 -16.59
CA GLY A 267 -6.36 13.59 -15.33
C GLY A 267 -7.36 12.70 -14.59
N VAL A 268 -7.96 13.24 -13.57
CA VAL A 268 -8.92 12.54 -12.69
C VAL A 268 -10.22 12.20 -13.43
N LEU A 269 -10.62 13.05 -14.36
CA LEU A 269 -11.77 12.81 -15.23
C LEU A 269 -11.35 12.98 -16.70
N PRO A 270 -12.01 12.29 -17.65
CA PRO A 270 -11.72 12.44 -19.07
C PRO A 270 -11.78 13.89 -19.52
N GLY A 271 -10.69 14.38 -20.13
CA GLY A 271 -10.59 15.75 -20.63
C GLY A 271 -10.33 16.82 -19.58
N VAL A 272 -10.00 16.43 -18.34
CA VAL A 272 -9.48 17.33 -17.31
C VAL A 272 -7.97 17.09 -17.20
N PRO A 273 -7.14 18.12 -17.40
CA PRO A 273 -5.70 17.99 -17.20
C PRO A 273 -5.38 17.55 -15.78
N ALA A 274 -4.39 16.68 -15.64
CA ALA A 274 -3.89 16.31 -14.33
C ALA A 274 -3.11 17.49 -13.73
N GLU A 275 -3.41 17.79 -12.48
CA GLU A 275 -2.77 18.86 -11.72
C GLU A 275 -2.27 18.28 -10.40
N ASP A 276 -1.13 18.76 -9.92
CA ASP A 276 -0.66 18.46 -8.58
C ASP A 276 -1.48 19.20 -7.51
N ARG A 277 -1.12 19.02 -6.24
CA ARG A 277 -1.80 19.67 -5.11
C ARG A 277 -1.80 21.21 -5.17
N ASP A 278 -0.85 21.79 -5.89
CA ASP A 278 -0.68 23.24 -6.01
C ASP A 278 -1.36 23.78 -7.25
N GLY A 279 -2.00 22.93 -8.04
CA GLY A 279 -2.73 23.27 -9.27
C GLY A 279 -1.80 23.40 -10.48
N ASN A 280 -0.58 22.89 -10.44
CA ASN A 280 0.31 22.85 -11.57
C ASN A 280 0.07 21.60 -12.41
N PRO A 281 0.14 21.71 -13.76
CA PRO A 281 0.10 20.51 -14.60
C PRO A 281 1.18 19.50 -14.17
N HIS A 282 0.78 18.25 -13.98
CA HIS A 282 1.68 17.20 -13.52
C HIS A 282 1.36 15.86 -14.21
N ASP A 283 2.41 15.11 -14.55
CA ASP A 283 2.30 13.78 -15.13
C ASP A 283 2.45 12.70 -14.03
N PHE A 284 1.35 12.14 -13.61
CA PHE A 284 1.33 11.09 -12.60
C PHE A 284 1.60 9.67 -13.15
N THR A 285 1.86 9.52 -14.44
CA THR A 285 2.08 8.18 -15.05
C THR A 285 3.29 7.45 -14.47
N ALA A 286 4.27 8.19 -13.95
CA ALA A 286 5.45 7.64 -13.29
C ALA A 286 5.29 7.48 -11.77
N SER A 287 4.18 7.94 -11.18
CA SER A 287 4.06 8.10 -9.72
C SER A 287 4.34 6.83 -8.94
N ALA A 288 3.89 5.68 -9.42
CA ALA A 288 4.18 4.40 -8.78
C ALA A 288 5.58 3.83 -9.10
N GLY A 289 6.37 4.49 -9.94
CA GLY A 289 7.72 4.07 -10.32
C GLY A 289 8.76 4.35 -9.23
N LEU A 290 9.89 3.65 -9.34
CA LEU A 290 11.14 3.94 -8.64
C LEU A 290 12.29 3.78 -9.64
N ALA A 291 13.11 4.81 -9.81
CA ALA A 291 14.23 4.76 -10.73
C ALA A 291 15.21 3.63 -10.34
N ALA A 292 15.67 2.89 -11.34
CA ALA A 292 16.55 1.73 -11.19
C ALA A 292 15.97 0.50 -10.44
N ALA A 293 14.67 0.49 -10.09
CA ALA A 293 14.01 -0.72 -9.61
C ALA A 293 13.67 -1.66 -10.77
N GLU A 294 13.62 -2.96 -10.48
CA GLU A 294 12.90 -3.89 -11.33
C GLU A 294 11.42 -3.49 -11.35
N THR A 295 10.82 -3.36 -12.53
CA THR A 295 9.43 -2.89 -12.66
C THR A 295 8.58 -3.89 -13.44
N ILE A 296 7.41 -4.21 -12.90
CA ILE A 296 6.39 -5.03 -13.54
C ILE A 296 5.13 -4.19 -13.71
N ASP A 297 4.80 -3.91 -14.97
CA ASP A 297 3.57 -3.25 -15.36
C ASP A 297 2.44 -4.28 -15.57
N LEU A 298 1.40 -4.22 -14.77
CA LEU A 298 0.23 -5.10 -14.90
C LEU A 298 -0.80 -4.47 -15.83
N VAL A 299 -1.39 -5.29 -16.68
CA VAL A 299 -2.41 -4.87 -17.65
C VAL A 299 -3.75 -5.52 -17.33
N GLY A 300 -4.82 -4.73 -17.31
CA GLY A 300 -6.18 -5.25 -17.17
C GLY A 300 -6.54 -5.79 -15.78
N GLN A 301 -5.78 -5.43 -14.77
CA GLN A 301 -6.01 -5.87 -13.38
C GLN A 301 -7.11 -5.05 -12.66
N GLY A 302 -7.78 -4.18 -13.37
CA GLY A 302 -8.90 -3.37 -12.87
C GLY A 302 -10.11 -4.20 -12.48
N GLN A 303 -9.92 -5.24 -11.68
CA GLN A 303 -11.03 -5.89 -11.02
C GLN A 303 -11.51 -5.01 -9.88
N PHE A 304 -12.68 -4.56 -10.06
CA PHE A 304 -13.47 -3.79 -9.15
C PHE A 304 -13.71 -4.59 -7.87
N ASP A 305 -13.06 -4.21 -6.81
CA ASP A 305 -13.16 -4.91 -5.54
C ASP A 305 -14.36 -4.40 -4.73
N THR A 306 -14.84 -3.21 -4.97
CA THR A 306 -16.00 -2.62 -4.29
C THR A 306 -16.56 -1.39 -5.01
N VAL A 307 -17.48 -0.72 -4.37
CA VAL A 307 -18.27 0.44 -4.85
C VAL A 307 -17.41 1.61 -5.40
N LEU A 308 -16.14 1.68 -5.06
CA LEU A 308 -15.17 2.66 -5.59
C LEU A 308 -13.98 1.98 -6.27
N SER A 309 -14.20 0.80 -6.72
CA SER A 309 -13.25 -0.12 -7.28
C SER A 309 -12.22 0.54 -8.15
N THR A 310 -11.05 0.42 -7.72
CA THR A 310 -9.94 0.93 -8.45
C THR A 310 -9.00 -0.22 -8.74
N ALA A 311 -8.37 -0.21 -9.88
CA ALA A 311 -7.27 -1.11 -10.17
C ALA A 311 -6.20 -1.02 -9.05
N HIS A 312 -6.12 0.13 -8.39
CA HIS A 312 -5.25 0.39 -7.25
C HIS A 312 -5.48 -0.56 -6.06
N LEU A 313 -6.72 -0.87 -5.70
CA LEU A 313 -7.03 -1.85 -4.65
C LEU A 313 -7.05 -3.27 -5.20
N GLY A 314 -7.53 -3.44 -6.43
CA GLY A 314 -7.61 -4.73 -7.12
C GLY A 314 -6.24 -5.38 -7.36
N ILE A 315 -5.17 -4.58 -7.48
CA ILE A 315 -3.81 -5.08 -7.68
C ILE A 315 -3.37 -6.05 -6.57
N LEU A 316 -3.80 -5.85 -5.32
CA LEU A 316 -3.51 -6.75 -4.20
C LEU A 316 -4.19 -8.13 -4.33
N ASN A 317 -5.30 -8.21 -5.05
CA ASN A 317 -6.03 -9.45 -5.28
C ASN A 317 -5.53 -10.19 -6.54
N SER A 318 -4.70 -9.53 -7.35
CA SER A 318 -4.17 -10.11 -8.58
C SER A 318 -3.23 -11.29 -8.30
N PRO A 319 -3.48 -12.47 -8.87
CA PRO A 319 -2.54 -13.57 -8.82
C PRO A 319 -1.16 -13.21 -9.38
N ASP A 320 -1.11 -12.37 -10.42
CA ASP A 320 0.15 -11.94 -11.04
C ASP A 320 0.99 -11.11 -10.11
N THR A 321 0.37 -10.19 -9.35
CA THR A 321 1.03 -9.41 -8.29
C THR A 321 1.63 -10.31 -7.23
N ARG A 322 0.84 -11.24 -6.70
CA ARG A 322 1.26 -12.15 -5.64
C ARG A 322 2.37 -13.08 -6.09
N ASN A 323 2.24 -13.64 -7.29
CA ASN A 323 3.27 -14.49 -7.88
C ASN A 323 4.56 -13.72 -8.19
N ALA A 324 4.47 -12.48 -8.67
CA ALA A 324 5.64 -11.65 -8.94
C ALA A 324 6.41 -11.34 -7.64
N ALA A 325 5.71 -10.90 -6.60
CA ALA A 325 6.31 -10.65 -5.30
C ALA A 325 6.97 -11.89 -4.71
N LEU A 326 6.28 -13.04 -4.73
CA LEU A 326 6.82 -14.31 -4.23
C LEU A 326 8.08 -14.73 -5.00
N ARG A 327 8.03 -14.74 -6.34
CA ARG A 327 9.20 -15.10 -7.17
C ARG A 327 10.38 -14.18 -6.91
N PHE A 328 10.14 -12.88 -6.80
CA PHE A 328 11.22 -11.93 -6.52
C PHE A 328 11.89 -12.25 -5.18
N LEU A 329 11.14 -12.39 -4.09
CA LEU A 329 11.69 -12.64 -2.76
C LEU A 329 12.39 -14.00 -2.65
N THR A 330 11.84 -15.04 -3.28
CA THR A 330 12.42 -16.39 -3.26
C THR A 330 13.63 -16.54 -4.19
N SER A 331 13.84 -15.63 -5.14
CA SER A 331 15.03 -15.60 -6.00
C SER A 331 16.26 -15.00 -5.32
N LEU A 332 16.08 -14.31 -4.21
CA LEU A 332 17.17 -13.66 -3.47
C LEU A 332 17.83 -14.65 -2.50
N PRO A 333 19.13 -14.46 -2.17
CA PRO A 333 19.81 -15.28 -1.17
C PRO A 333 19.02 -15.40 0.12
N GLY A 334 18.87 -16.63 0.62
CA GLY A 334 18.10 -16.94 1.81
C GLY A 334 18.78 -16.51 3.10
N ARG A 335 18.15 -16.82 4.25
CA ARG A 335 18.68 -16.52 5.58
C ARG A 335 20.03 -17.21 5.82
N ALA A 336 20.15 -18.48 5.43
CA ALA A 336 21.39 -19.27 5.63
C ALA A 336 22.60 -18.68 4.90
N ASP A 337 22.39 -18.04 3.74
CA ASP A 337 23.46 -17.44 2.94
C ASP A 337 23.98 -16.11 3.53
N GLN A 338 23.24 -15.52 4.48
CA GLN A 338 23.56 -14.23 5.11
C GLN A 338 24.36 -14.38 6.41
N GLU A 339 24.46 -15.58 6.96
CA GLU A 339 25.21 -15.87 8.20
C GLU A 339 26.72 -15.96 7.96
N GLY A 340 27.16 -16.01 6.70
CA GLY A 340 28.57 -16.15 6.31
C GLY A 340 29.29 -14.87 5.87
N GLU A 341 28.63 -13.71 5.87
CA GLU A 341 29.17 -12.43 5.36
C GLU A 341 29.61 -11.44 6.47
N ASP A 342 29.79 -11.86 7.73
CA ASP A 342 30.31 -11.02 8.82
C ASP A 342 31.82 -11.16 9.00
#